data_106adfef867fc1a624a69a9f5bb91477
#
_entry.id   106adfef867fc1a624a69a9f5bb91477
#
_cell.length_a   1.000
_cell.length_b   1.000
_cell.length_c   1.000
_cell.angle_alpha   90.00
_cell.angle_beta   90.00
_cell.angle_gamma   90.00
#
_symmetry.space_group_name_H-M   'P 1'
#
loop_
_entity.id
_entity.type
_entity.pdbx_description
1 polymer ?
#
loop_
_entity_poly.entity_id
_entity_poly.type
_entity_poly.pdbx_seq_one_letter_code
_entity_poly.pdbx_strand_id
1 'polypeptide(L)'
;GVDVTVSDISFSYTTSGDEEQYRMFSSNYPIIGFNRPQTLYVVDAIVNVPILLEALVENKGTANSGTIDVNIKVLHNEYAQFETVNYTLQLSSLSGGNSNSISKTFTPTYSGNHTLIVQATSTVTDDEPMNDAYTSTLTVARSYFNCDALTGWTVGAEWGISTDTGLSMGSSCHVGNGQASSYSNNSATSLTTPVMDMSDAVSSPTRTNGLSFFYTGSAATNDRLKVQ
;
A
#
# COMPACT_ATOMS: atom_id res chain seq x y z
N GLY A 1 -32.32 18.36 -9.19
CA GLY A 1 -31.28 19.23 -8.69
C GLY A 1 -29.88 18.72 -8.96
N VAL A 2 -28.94 19.21 -8.22
CA VAL A 2 -27.54 18.77 -8.20
C VAL A 2 -27.37 17.74 -7.08
N ASP A 3 -26.57 16.71 -7.32
CA ASP A 3 -26.22 15.68 -6.33
C ASP A 3 -24.78 15.23 -6.63
N VAL A 4 -23.82 15.94 -6.03
CA VAL A 4 -22.39 15.65 -6.19
C VAL A 4 -21.95 14.67 -5.14
N THR A 5 -21.30 13.59 -5.53
CA THR A 5 -20.81 12.54 -4.64
C THR A 5 -19.39 12.15 -4.97
N VAL A 6 -18.63 11.73 -3.97
CA VAL A 6 -17.37 10.98 -4.17
C VAL A 6 -17.72 9.50 -4.16
N SER A 7 -17.63 8.85 -5.31
CA SER A 7 -18.07 7.47 -5.48
C SER A 7 -16.96 6.45 -5.29
N ASP A 8 -15.71 6.85 -5.48
CA ASP A 8 -14.55 5.97 -5.32
C ASP A 8 -13.27 6.75 -4.98
N ILE A 9 -12.37 6.09 -4.25
CA ILE A 9 -10.99 6.53 -4.02
C ILE A 9 -10.07 5.38 -4.38
N SER A 10 -9.13 5.63 -5.25
CA SER A 10 -8.06 4.71 -5.60
C SER A 10 -6.69 5.33 -5.37
N PHE A 11 -5.69 4.47 -5.25
CA PHE A 11 -4.31 4.90 -5.16
C PHE A 11 -3.42 3.95 -5.95
N SER A 12 -2.40 4.51 -6.58
CA SER A 12 -1.45 3.80 -7.41
C SER A 12 -0.07 4.40 -7.27
N TYR A 13 0.95 3.63 -7.65
CA TYR A 13 2.32 4.15 -7.68
C TYR A 13 2.52 5.04 -8.89
N THR A 14 3.32 6.10 -8.72
CA THR A 14 3.58 7.08 -9.79
C THR A 14 4.68 6.64 -10.73
N THR A 15 5.51 5.66 -10.32
CA THR A 15 6.64 5.17 -11.10
C THR A 15 6.29 3.82 -11.73
N SER A 16 6.42 3.74 -13.04
CA SER A 16 6.20 2.50 -13.79
C SER A 16 7.20 1.42 -13.35
N GLY A 17 6.68 0.25 -12.99
CA GLY A 17 7.46 -0.87 -12.47
C GLY A 17 7.37 -1.05 -10.96
N ASP A 18 7.15 0.02 -10.19
CA ASP A 18 6.93 -0.08 -8.75
C ASP A 18 5.57 -0.72 -8.43
N GLU A 19 4.62 -0.57 -9.33
CA GLU A 19 3.27 -1.10 -9.19
C GLU A 19 3.22 -2.61 -8.98
N GLU A 20 3.99 -3.36 -9.74
CA GLU A 20 4.02 -4.82 -9.62
C GLU A 20 4.71 -5.29 -8.35
N GLN A 21 5.72 -4.55 -7.91
CA GLN A 21 6.49 -4.84 -6.72
C GLN A 21 5.68 -4.71 -5.44
N TYR A 22 4.85 -3.68 -5.35
CA TYR A 22 4.17 -3.30 -4.11
C TYR A 22 2.72 -3.76 -4.06
N ARG A 23 2.06 -3.97 -5.19
CA ARG A 23 0.68 -4.44 -5.27
C ARG A 23 0.44 -5.83 -4.71
N MET A 24 1.46 -6.65 -4.60
CA MET A 24 1.34 -7.99 -3.99
C MET A 24 0.78 -7.96 -2.57
N PHE A 25 0.89 -6.83 -1.89
CA PHE A 25 0.47 -6.64 -0.51
C PHE A 25 -0.65 -5.61 -0.37
N SER A 26 -1.12 -5.06 -1.45
CA SER A 26 -2.24 -4.12 -1.46
C SER A 26 -3.58 -4.84 -1.22
N SER A 27 -4.50 -4.20 -0.49
CA SER A 27 -5.87 -4.67 -0.31
C SER A 27 -6.61 -4.88 -1.64
N ASN A 28 -6.20 -4.16 -2.67
CA ASN A 28 -6.78 -4.22 -4.00
C ASN A 28 -6.22 -5.36 -4.85
N TYR A 29 -5.25 -6.11 -4.34
CA TYR A 29 -4.63 -7.23 -5.07
C TYR A 29 -4.93 -8.55 -4.37
N PRO A 30 -5.86 -9.37 -4.89
CA PRO A 30 -6.12 -10.68 -4.32
C PRO A 30 -4.89 -11.57 -4.48
N ILE A 31 -4.39 -12.13 -3.39
CA ILE A 31 -3.33 -13.13 -3.43
C ILE A 31 -3.93 -14.42 -3.94
N ILE A 32 -3.64 -14.76 -5.19
CA ILE A 32 -4.16 -15.95 -5.85
C ILE A 32 -3.53 -17.19 -5.20
N GLY A 33 -4.37 -18.10 -4.74
CA GLY A 33 -3.95 -19.42 -4.23
C GLY A 33 -3.89 -19.56 -2.71
N PHE A 34 -4.23 -18.53 -1.95
CA PHE A 34 -4.31 -18.63 -0.50
C PHE A 34 -5.77 -18.70 0.00
N ASN A 35 -6.14 -19.84 0.52
CA ASN A 35 -7.48 -20.12 1.05
C ASN A 35 -7.59 -19.86 2.56
N ARG A 36 -6.86 -18.90 3.10
CA ARG A 36 -6.90 -18.55 4.53
C ARG A 36 -7.35 -17.10 4.73
N PRO A 37 -8.18 -16.83 5.75
CA PRO A 37 -8.44 -15.46 6.16
C PRO A 37 -7.10 -14.83 6.54
N GLN A 38 -6.70 -13.81 5.82
CA GLN A 38 -5.39 -13.23 5.97
C GLN A 38 -5.46 -12.11 6.99
N THR A 39 -4.78 -12.30 8.08
CA THR A 39 -4.41 -11.23 9.01
C THR A 39 -3.11 -10.55 8.59
N LEU A 40 -2.75 -10.65 7.33
CA LEU A 40 -1.56 -10.01 6.79
C LEU A 40 -1.76 -8.50 6.77
N TYR A 41 -0.73 -7.78 7.15
CA TYR A 41 -0.67 -6.35 6.96
C TYR A 41 -0.72 -6.07 5.45
N VAL A 42 -1.82 -5.50 5.03
CA VAL A 42 -1.97 -5.03 3.66
C VAL A 42 -1.19 -3.73 3.55
N VAL A 43 -0.32 -3.62 2.57
CA VAL A 43 0.49 -2.45 2.34
C VAL A 43 -0.01 -1.75 1.08
N ASP A 44 -0.49 -0.54 1.27
CA ASP A 44 -0.99 0.30 0.19
C ASP A 44 0.07 1.27 -0.32
N ALA A 45 1.00 1.63 0.55
CA ALA A 45 2.08 2.56 0.27
C ALA A 45 3.32 2.27 1.12
N ILE A 46 4.42 2.90 0.76
CA ILE A 46 5.70 2.79 1.46
C ILE A 46 6.21 4.19 1.78
N VAL A 47 6.81 4.34 2.94
CA VAL A 47 7.41 5.61 3.37
C VAL A 47 8.40 6.12 2.30
N ASN A 48 8.29 7.41 1.99
CA ASN A 48 9.10 8.13 0.99
C ASN A 48 8.91 7.68 -0.47
N VAL A 49 7.90 6.84 -0.75
CA VAL A 49 7.53 6.49 -2.12
C VAL A 49 6.25 7.24 -2.51
N PRO A 50 6.28 8.07 -3.55
CA PRO A 50 5.10 8.81 -3.97
C PRO A 50 4.03 7.90 -4.55
N ILE A 51 2.78 8.15 -4.16
CA ILE A 51 1.59 7.51 -4.72
C ILE A 51 0.65 8.55 -5.31
N LEU A 52 -0.12 8.14 -6.30
CA LEU A 52 -1.20 8.94 -6.86
C LEU A 52 -2.49 8.59 -6.13
N LEU A 53 -3.08 9.57 -5.48
CA LEU A 53 -4.43 9.50 -4.93
C LEU A 53 -5.39 9.99 -6.01
N GLU A 54 -6.39 9.21 -6.35
CA GLU A 54 -7.41 9.56 -7.33
C GLU A 54 -8.79 9.41 -6.71
N ALA A 55 -9.63 10.42 -6.90
CA ALA A 55 -11.02 10.42 -6.49
C ALA A 55 -11.93 10.50 -7.71
N LEU A 56 -12.91 9.63 -7.78
CA LEU A 56 -13.98 9.68 -8.75
C LEU A 56 -15.13 10.51 -8.17
N VAL A 57 -15.44 11.62 -8.82
CA VAL A 57 -16.55 12.52 -8.45
C VAL A 57 -17.63 12.41 -9.49
N GLU A 58 -18.87 12.22 -9.05
CA GLU A 58 -20.05 12.06 -9.88
C GLU A 58 -21.08 13.12 -9.54
N ASN A 59 -21.80 13.59 -10.54
CA ASN A 59 -23.03 14.35 -10.33
C ASN A 59 -24.22 13.44 -10.66
N LYS A 60 -24.81 12.83 -9.65
CA LYS A 60 -25.99 11.95 -9.78
C LYS A 60 -27.29 12.71 -10.03
N GLY A 61 -27.26 14.01 -9.84
CA GLY A 61 -28.41 14.88 -10.12
C GLY A 61 -28.70 15.02 -11.61
N THR A 62 -29.64 15.89 -11.92
CA THR A 62 -30.08 16.18 -13.29
C THR A 62 -29.66 17.55 -13.78
N ALA A 63 -29.20 18.41 -12.88
CA ALA A 63 -28.76 19.77 -13.18
C ALA A 63 -27.22 19.85 -13.17
N ASN A 64 -26.71 20.92 -13.76
CA ASN A 64 -25.26 21.19 -13.79
C ASN A 64 -24.76 21.60 -12.38
N SER A 65 -23.65 21.00 -11.95
CA SER A 65 -23.10 21.20 -10.60
C SER A 65 -22.45 22.58 -10.40
N GLY A 66 -22.13 23.30 -11.44
CA GLY A 66 -21.15 24.38 -11.31
C GLY A 66 -19.75 23.81 -10.99
N THR A 67 -18.83 24.66 -10.62
CA THR A 67 -17.50 24.26 -10.20
C THR A 67 -17.55 23.43 -8.91
N ILE A 68 -16.71 22.41 -8.81
CA ILE A 68 -16.65 21.51 -7.65
C ILE A 68 -15.28 21.65 -7.00
N ASP A 69 -15.25 22.04 -5.74
CA ASP A 69 -14.05 21.99 -4.91
C ASP A 69 -13.93 20.59 -4.30
N VAL A 70 -12.78 19.93 -4.52
CA VAL A 70 -12.49 18.61 -3.98
C VAL A 70 -11.37 18.73 -2.95
N ASN A 71 -11.70 18.42 -1.72
CA ASN A 71 -10.78 18.42 -0.61
C ASN A 71 -10.30 16.99 -0.33
N ILE A 72 -8.99 16.76 -0.38
CA ILE A 72 -8.36 15.48 -0.06
C ILE A 72 -7.54 15.65 1.21
N LYS A 73 -7.94 14.95 2.26
CA LYS A 73 -7.28 14.98 3.56
C LYS A 73 -6.72 13.60 3.91
N VAL A 74 -5.45 13.54 4.28
CA VAL A 74 -4.79 12.35 4.79
C VAL A 74 -4.36 12.58 6.21
N LEU A 75 -4.76 11.70 7.12
CA LEU A 75 -4.49 11.78 8.55
C LEU A 75 -3.81 10.50 9.01
N HIS A 76 -2.71 10.62 9.74
CA HIS A 76 -2.16 9.49 10.47
C HIS A 76 -3.11 9.11 11.63
N ASN A 77 -3.51 7.85 11.74
CA ASN A 77 -4.58 7.44 12.67
C ASN A 77 -4.17 7.54 14.14
N GLU A 78 -2.90 7.27 14.45
CA GLU A 78 -2.42 7.28 15.83
C GLU A 78 -1.90 8.65 16.25
N TYR A 79 -1.30 9.38 15.31
CA TYR A 79 -0.63 10.65 15.59
C TYR A 79 -0.90 11.64 14.46
N ALA A 80 -2.02 12.33 14.54
CA ALA A 80 -2.38 13.38 13.57
C ALA A 80 -1.34 14.48 13.44
N GLN A 81 -0.53 14.69 14.48
CA GLN A 81 0.58 15.64 14.42
C GLN A 81 1.76 15.18 13.57
N PHE A 82 1.87 13.89 13.28
CA PHE A 82 2.97 13.38 12.45
C PHE A 82 2.70 13.59 10.97
N GLU A 83 1.49 13.31 10.56
CA GLU A 83 1.12 13.47 9.18
C GLU A 83 -0.33 13.88 9.04
N THR A 84 -0.50 15.14 8.68
CA THR A 84 -1.80 15.67 8.28
C THR A 84 -1.57 16.53 7.05
N VAL A 85 -2.08 16.08 5.92
CA VAL A 85 -2.08 16.84 4.68
C VAL A 85 -3.50 17.12 4.24
N ASN A 86 -3.67 18.28 3.62
CA ASN A 86 -4.95 18.76 3.14
C ASN A 86 -4.74 19.44 1.79
N TYR A 87 -5.34 18.87 0.75
CA TYR A 87 -5.28 19.40 -0.60
C TYR A 87 -6.65 19.88 -1.01
N THR A 88 -6.74 21.07 -1.56
CA THR A 88 -7.94 21.55 -2.23
C THR A 88 -7.66 21.64 -3.73
N LEU A 89 -8.43 20.89 -4.49
CA LEU A 89 -8.36 20.81 -5.94
C LEU A 89 -9.71 21.25 -6.51
N GLN A 90 -9.73 21.61 -7.78
CA GLN A 90 -10.94 22.09 -8.40
C GLN A 90 -11.25 21.31 -9.67
N LEU A 91 -12.46 20.79 -9.76
CA LEU A 91 -13.04 20.24 -10.97
C LEU A 91 -13.93 21.27 -11.66
N SER A 92 -13.89 21.23 -12.96
CA SER A 92 -14.89 21.95 -13.75
C SER A 92 -16.27 21.35 -13.55
N SER A 93 -17.27 22.10 -13.91
CA SER A 93 -18.66 21.72 -13.81
C SER A 93 -18.98 20.37 -14.45
N LEU A 94 -19.76 19.55 -13.76
CA LEU A 94 -20.31 18.29 -14.23
C LEU A 94 -21.79 18.43 -14.55
N SER A 95 -22.17 18.08 -15.77
CA SER A 95 -23.59 17.92 -16.10
C SER A 95 -24.21 16.76 -15.34
N GLY A 96 -25.53 16.77 -15.14
CA GLY A 96 -26.22 15.67 -14.49
C GLY A 96 -25.94 14.32 -15.13
N GLY A 97 -25.67 13.31 -14.31
CA GLY A 97 -25.31 11.95 -14.73
C GLY A 97 -23.86 11.76 -15.17
N ASN A 98 -23.02 12.79 -15.10
CA ASN A 98 -21.63 12.70 -15.51
C ASN A 98 -20.68 12.55 -14.31
N SER A 99 -19.50 11.99 -14.56
CA SER A 99 -18.41 11.84 -13.61
C SER A 99 -17.09 12.34 -14.17
N ASN A 100 -16.15 12.63 -13.29
CA ASN A 100 -14.77 12.92 -13.63
C ASN A 100 -13.85 12.56 -12.47
N SER A 101 -12.61 12.20 -12.79
CA SER A 101 -11.60 11.93 -11.77
C SER A 101 -10.74 13.16 -11.52
N ILE A 102 -10.28 13.26 -10.28
CA ILE A 102 -9.27 14.23 -9.88
C ILE A 102 -8.21 13.53 -9.07
N SER A 103 -6.95 13.89 -9.27
CA SER A 103 -5.83 13.21 -8.67
C SER A 103 -4.82 14.16 -8.03
N LYS A 104 -4.11 13.64 -7.03
CA LYS A 104 -3.04 14.33 -6.33
C LYS A 104 -1.95 13.35 -5.90
N THR A 105 -0.70 13.69 -6.15
CA THR A 105 0.44 12.93 -5.62
C THR A 105 0.59 13.19 -4.13
N PHE A 106 0.75 12.12 -3.37
CA PHE A 106 1.04 12.11 -1.94
C PHE A 106 2.27 11.24 -1.68
N THR A 107 3.20 11.73 -0.87
CA THR A 107 4.38 10.98 -0.43
C THR A 107 4.28 10.78 1.07
N PRO A 108 3.99 9.56 1.55
CA PRO A 108 3.90 9.32 3.00
C PRO A 108 5.27 9.49 3.66
N THR A 109 5.30 10.15 4.80
CA THR A 109 6.51 10.37 5.59
C THR A 109 6.61 9.39 6.75
N TYR A 110 5.47 8.93 7.25
CA TYR A 110 5.39 8.04 8.40
C TYR A 110 4.68 6.73 8.04
N SER A 111 5.14 5.66 8.64
CA SER A 111 4.48 4.35 8.53
C SER A 111 3.27 4.25 9.46
N GLY A 112 2.39 3.32 9.17
CA GLY A 112 1.18 3.04 9.95
C GLY A 112 -0.10 3.28 9.15
N ASN A 113 -1.21 3.19 9.83
CA ASN A 113 -2.52 3.40 9.23
C ASN A 113 -2.86 4.88 9.15
N HIS A 114 -3.34 5.27 7.99
CA HIS A 114 -3.86 6.61 7.72
C HIS A 114 -5.32 6.53 7.33
N THR A 115 -6.06 7.58 7.63
CA THR A 115 -7.41 7.80 7.12
C THR A 115 -7.34 8.81 5.98
N LEU A 116 -7.89 8.42 4.86
CA LEU A 116 -8.04 9.25 3.67
C LEU A 116 -9.51 9.69 3.59
N ILE A 117 -9.74 11.01 3.60
CA ILE A 117 -11.07 11.60 3.49
C ILE A 117 -11.07 12.46 2.24
N VAL A 118 -12.01 12.22 1.36
CA VAL A 118 -12.27 13.09 0.20
C VAL A 118 -13.66 13.66 0.31
N GLN A 119 -13.76 14.97 0.15
CA GLN A 119 -15.02 15.69 0.14
C GLN A 119 -15.12 16.54 -1.11
N ALA A 120 -16.24 16.43 -1.80
CA ALA A 120 -16.58 17.27 -2.93
C ALA A 120 -17.62 18.32 -2.50
N THR A 121 -17.45 19.55 -2.95
CA THR A 121 -18.39 20.65 -2.64
C THR A 121 -18.70 21.41 -3.92
N SER A 122 -19.93 21.38 -4.33
CA SER A 122 -20.45 22.10 -5.49
C SER A 122 -20.67 23.59 -5.17
N THR A 123 -20.47 24.45 -6.15
CA THR A 123 -20.89 25.86 -6.06
C THR A 123 -22.40 26.07 -6.20
N VAL A 124 -23.12 25.07 -6.64
CA VAL A 124 -24.58 25.00 -6.68
C VAL A 124 -25.07 24.16 -5.50
N THR A 125 -26.20 24.55 -4.90
CA THR A 125 -26.76 23.79 -3.77
C THR A 125 -26.97 22.33 -4.13
N ASP A 126 -26.42 21.47 -3.29
CA ASP A 126 -26.53 20.03 -3.41
C ASP A 126 -27.79 19.53 -2.72
N ASP A 127 -28.51 18.60 -3.35
CA ASP A 127 -29.78 18.08 -2.82
C ASP A 127 -29.52 16.98 -1.75
N GLU A 128 -28.35 16.33 -1.78
CA GLU A 128 -28.00 15.20 -0.90
C GLU A 128 -26.59 15.38 -0.27
N PRO A 129 -26.36 16.42 0.53
CA PRO A 129 -25.01 16.75 1.01
C PRO A 129 -24.39 15.71 1.96
N MET A 130 -25.14 14.68 2.31
CA MET A 130 -24.64 13.58 3.16
C MET A 130 -23.76 12.57 2.41
N ASN A 131 -23.77 12.58 1.08
CA ASN A 131 -22.98 11.67 0.26
C ASN A 131 -21.75 12.33 -0.39
N ASP A 132 -21.47 13.59 -0.06
CA ASP A 132 -20.39 14.40 -0.64
C ASP A 132 -19.00 13.93 -0.21
N ALA A 133 -18.90 13.10 0.82
CA ALA A 133 -17.65 12.65 1.38
C ALA A 133 -17.51 11.14 1.34
N TYR A 134 -16.28 10.70 1.07
CA TYR A 134 -15.87 9.31 1.09
C TYR A 134 -14.64 9.12 1.97
N THR A 135 -14.61 8.05 2.74
CA THR A 135 -13.50 7.74 3.65
C THR A 135 -12.92 6.38 3.32
N SER A 136 -11.61 6.31 3.25
CA SER A 136 -10.86 5.06 3.02
C SER A 136 -9.68 4.98 3.99
N THR A 137 -9.10 3.80 4.09
CA THR A 137 -7.88 3.55 4.87
C THR A 137 -6.70 3.38 3.92
N LEU A 138 -5.55 3.96 4.31
CA LEU A 138 -4.28 3.83 3.64
C LEU A 138 -3.27 3.23 4.63
N THR A 139 -2.75 2.04 4.34
CA THR A 139 -1.74 1.39 5.17
C THR A 139 -0.36 1.61 4.57
N VAL A 140 0.51 2.27 5.33
CA VAL A 140 1.86 2.63 4.91
C VAL A 140 2.89 1.77 5.63
N ALA A 141 3.68 1.01 4.88
CA ALA A 141 4.80 0.26 5.42
C ALA A 141 6.05 1.14 5.54
N ARG A 142 6.89 0.83 6.52
CA ARG A 142 8.20 1.46 6.68
C ARG A 142 9.14 1.07 5.54
N SER A 143 9.17 -0.19 5.21
CA SER A 143 10.04 -0.75 4.18
C SER A 143 9.35 -1.94 3.53
N TYR A 144 9.71 -2.18 2.30
CA TYR A 144 9.33 -3.36 1.56
C TYR A 144 10.59 -3.97 0.93
N PHE A 145 10.74 -5.26 1.08
CA PHE A 145 11.83 -6.01 0.48
C PHE A 145 11.25 -7.11 -0.40
N ASN A 146 11.66 -7.12 -1.64
CA ASN A 146 11.44 -8.24 -2.53
C ASN A 146 12.76 -8.99 -2.76
N CYS A 147 12.68 -10.13 -3.41
CA CYS A 147 13.82 -10.92 -3.77
C CYS A 147 14.20 -10.84 -5.25
N ASP A 148 13.79 -9.78 -5.95
CA ASP A 148 14.20 -9.58 -7.35
C ASP A 148 15.65 -9.12 -7.44
N ALA A 149 16.14 -8.45 -6.40
CA ALA A 149 17.55 -8.15 -6.24
C ALA A 149 17.93 -8.20 -4.76
N LEU A 150 19.12 -8.68 -4.45
CA LEU A 150 19.66 -8.73 -3.09
C LEU A 150 20.63 -7.58 -2.80
N THR A 151 20.48 -6.47 -3.49
CA THR A 151 21.31 -5.27 -3.26
C THR A 151 21.09 -4.74 -1.84
N GLY A 152 22.18 -4.58 -1.11
CA GLY A 152 22.15 -4.12 0.29
C GLY A 152 21.83 -5.20 1.32
N TRP A 153 21.45 -6.41 0.90
CA TRP A 153 21.32 -7.55 1.78
C TRP A 153 22.66 -8.16 2.14
N THR A 154 22.76 -8.76 3.32
CA THR A 154 23.86 -9.65 3.65
C THR A 154 23.41 -11.08 3.36
N VAL A 155 24.02 -11.67 2.35
CA VAL A 155 23.64 -12.97 1.80
C VAL A 155 24.64 -14.03 2.28
N GLY A 156 24.14 -14.97 3.07
CA GLY A 156 24.92 -16.13 3.51
C GLY A 156 25.06 -17.18 2.41
N ALA A 157 25.92 -18.14 2.65
CA ALA A 157 26.11 -19.25 1.70
C ALA A 157 24.78 -19.95 1.40
N GLU A 158 24.62 -20.39 0.17
CA GLU A 158 23.45 -21.11 -0.34
C GLU A 158 22.15 -20.29 -0.46
N TRP A 159 22.13 -19.03 -0.04
CA TRP A 159 21.03 -18.13 -0.35
C TRP A 159 21.18 -17.54 -1.74
N GLY A 160 20.07 -17.41 -2.43
CA GLY A 160 20.01 -16.83 -3.76
C GLY A 160 18.61 -16.42 -4.15
N ILE A 161 18.46 -16.01 -5.38
CA ILE A 161 17.18 -15.64 -5.99
C ILE A 161 16.68 -16.81 -6.81
N SER A 162 15.43 -17.20 -6.61
CA SER A 162 14.75 -18.18 -7.46
C SER A 162 13.54 -17.52 -8.13
N THR A 163 13.41 -17.75 -9.42
CA THR A 163 12.25 -17.31 -10.21
C THR A 163 11.14 -18.35 -10.25
N ASP A 164 11.37 -19.54 -9.75
CA ASP A 164 10.43 -20.68 -9.87
C ASP A 164 9.43 -20.75 -8.71
N THR A 165 9.70 -20.04 -7.63
CA THR A 165 8.95 -20.15 -6.37
C THR A 165 8.37 -18.83 -5.87
N GLY A 166 8.36 -17.81 -6.70
CA GLY A 166 7.77 -16.52 -6.35
C GLY A 166 6.26 -16.62 -6.09
N LEU A 167 5.75 -15.86 -5.13
CA LEU A 167 4.36 -15.95 -4.64
C LEU A 167 3.38 -15.54 -5.69
N SER A 168 3.42 -15.12 -6.72
CA SER A 168 2.44 -14.84 -7.77
C SER A 168 3.04 -14.33 -9.07
N MET A 169 4.01 -13.52 -8.98
CA MET A 169 4.86 -13.06 -10.08
C MET A 169 6.12 -12.49 -9.44
N GLY A 170 7.26 -12.87 -9.91
CA GLY A 170 8.53 -12.40 -9.39
C GLY A 170 9.37 -13.49 -8.74
N SER A 171 10.37 -13.08 -8.04
CA SER A 171 11.39 -13.95 -7.47
C SER A 171 11.15 -14.21 -5.99
N SER A 172 11.72 -15.29 -5.48
CA SER A 172 11.81 -15.56 -4.05
C SER A 172 13.26 -15.59 -3.59
N CYS A 173 13.48 -15.23 -2.34
CA CYS A 173 14.73 -15.53 -1.66
C CYS A 173 14.74 -17.02 -1.31
N HIS A 174 15.68 -17.75 -1.84
CA HIS A 174 15.73 -19.20 -1.77
C HIS A 174 17.04 -19.68 -1.15
N VAL A 175 16.97 -20.67 -0.28
CA VAL A 175 18.13 -21.41 0.20
C VAL A 175 18.25 -22.72 -0.54
N GLY A 176 19.45 -23.01 -1.10
CA GLY A 176 19.69 -24.18 -1.91
C GLY A 176 20.38 -23.85 -3.24
N ASN A 177 21.38 -22.97 -3.23
CA ASN A 177 22.16 -22.58 -4.41
C ASN A 177 21.31 -22.06 -5.58
N GLY A 178 20.43 -21.12 -5.31
CA GLY A 178 19.56 -20.54 -6.30
C GLY A 178 18.39 -21.45 -6.66
N GLN A 179 18.37 -22.01 -7.85
CA GLN A 179 17.27 -22.86 -8.32
C GLN A 179 17.41 -24.34 -7.91
N ALA A 180 18.42 -24.67 -7.10
CA ALA A 180 18.58 -26.03 -6.62
C ALA A 180 17.48 -26.42 -5.64
N SER A 181 17.02 -27.64 -5.74
CA SER A 181 15.93 -28.14 -4.90
C SER A 181 16.35 -28.53 -3.48
N SER A 182 17.64 -28.40 -3.13
CA SER A 182 18.16 -28.81 -1.83
C SER A 182 19.35 -27.99 -1.38
N TYR A 183 19.46 -27.81 -0.08
CA TYR A 183 20.59 -27.20 0.60
C TYR A 183 21.51 -28.29 1.18
N SER A 184 22.75 -27.92 1.53
CA SER A 184 23.75 -28.88 2.05
C SER A 184 23.38 -29.39 3.45
N ASN A 185 23.75 -30.60 3.75
CA ASN A 185 23.63 -31.18 5.09
C ASN A 185 24.39 -30.32 6.11
N ASN A 186 23.78 -30.07 7.26
CA ASN A 186 24.30 -29.22 8.34
C ASN A 186 24.57 -27.78 7.91
N SER A 187 23.84 -27.27 6.93
CA SER A 187 23.93 -25.86 6.54
C SER A 187 23.43 -24.95 7.66
N ALA A 188 24.25 -23.99 8.04
CA ALA A 188 23.87 -22.89 8.92
C ALA A 188 24.14 -21.58 8.18
N THR A 189 23.12 -21.05 7.55
CA THR A 189 23.21 -19.87 6.70
C THR A 189 22.12 -18.86 7.03
N SER A 190 22.34 -17.60 6.73
CA SER A 190 21.40 -16.52 7.02
C SER A 190 21.25 -15.59 5.83
N LEU A 191 20.09 -15.00 5.75
CA LEU A 191 19.78 -13.87 4.88
C LEU A 191 19.37 -12.71 5.77
N THR A 192 20.11 -11.61 5.70
CA THR A 192 19.85 -10.43 6.53
C THR A 192 19.41 -9.26 5.65
N THR A 193 18.28 -8.67 5.99
CA THR A 193 17.76 -7.48 5.30
C THR A 193 18.72 -6.29 5.41
N PRO A 194 18.62 -5.31 4.53
CA PRO A 194 19.23 -4.01 4.77
C PRO A 194 18.76 -3.41 6.10
N VAL A 195 19.54 -2.49 6.64
CA VAL A 195 19.18 -1.75 7.85
C VAL A 195 17.91 -0.95 7.62
N MET A 196 16.96 -1.06 8.54
CA MET A 196 15.71 -0.32 8.52
C MET A 196 15.73 0.78 9.56
N ASP A 197 15.36 1.99 9.16
CA ASP A 197 15.12 3.07 10.12
C ASP A 197 13.75 2.90 10.76
N MET A 198 13.73 2.58 12.05
CA MET A 198 12.54 2.38 12.85
C MET A 198 12.31 3.53 13.85
N SER A 199 12.94 4.67 13.65
CA SER A 199 12.93 5.79 14.59
C SER A 199 11.53 6.37 14.85
N ASP A 200 10.63 6.32 13.89
CA ASP A 200 9.24 6.76 14.06
C ASP A 200 8.39 5.81 14.93
N ALA A 201 8.82 4.58 15.12
CA ALA A 201 8.13 3.60 15.94
C ALA A 201 8.53 3.65 17.44
N VAL A 202 9.68 4.23 17.74
CA VAL A 202 10.27 4.20 19.10
C VAL A 202 9.57 5.18 20.06
N SER A 203 8.91 6.20 19.57
CA SER A 203 8.37 7.29 20.38
C SER A 203 7.00 7.01 21.02
N SER A 204 6.42 5.83 20.81
CA SER A 204 5.09 5.50 21.34
C SER A 204 5.06 4.17 22.07
N PRO A 205 4.51 4.13 23.30
CA PRO A 205 4.33 2.89 24.03
C PRO A 205 3.26 1.96 23.43
N THR A 206 2.48 2.45 22.48
CA THR A 206 1.38 1.71 21.82
C THR A 206 1.72 1.22 20.43
N ARG A 207 2.85 1.63 19.87
CA ARG A 207 3.30 1.16 18.56
C ARG A 207 4.05 -0.15 18.67
N THR A 208 3.66 -1.10 17.83
CA THR A 208 4.38 -2.36 17.65
C THR A 208 4.96 -2.39 16.26
N ASN A 209 6.23 -2.75 16.16
CA ASN A 209 6.84 -3.06 14.87
C ASN A 209 6.40 -4.45 14.45
N GLY A 210 5.89 -4.57 13.24
CA GLY A 210 5.52 -5.82 12.63
C GLY A 210 6.41 -6.15 11.44
N LEU A 211 6.80 -7.40 11.31
CA LEU A 211 7.41 -7.97 10.12
C LEU A 211 6.45 -8.99 9.53
N SER A 212 6.10 -8.82 8.26
CA SER A 212 5.29 -9.77 7.52
C SER A 212 6.09 -10.34 6.37
N PHE A 213 6.03 -11.64 6.16
CA PHE A 213 6.66 -12.30 5.03
C PHE A 213 5.93 -13.60 4.69
N PHE A 214 6.08 -14.02 3.46
CA PHE A 214 5.59 -15.31 3.01
C PHE A 214 6.76 -16.30 2.95
N TYR A 215 6.50 -17.52 3.33
CA TYR A 215 7.46 -18.59 3.16
C TYR A 215 6.78 -19.86 2.65
N THR A 216 7.51 -20.64 1.90
CA THR A 216 7.12 -21.97 1.45
C THR A 216 8.35 -22.87 1.41
N GLY A 217 8.17 -24.14 1.57
CA GLY A 217 9.25 -25.12 1.48
C GLY A 217 9.02 -26.33 2.36
N SER A 218 9.92 -27.28 2.22
CA SER A 218 10.03 -28.46 3.08
C SER A 218 11.45 -28.52 3.67
N ALA A 219 11.54 -28.89 4.91
CA ALA A 219 12.80 -29.08 5.61
C ALA A 219 12.85 -30.48 6.21
N ALA A 220 14.05 -31.04 6.39
CA ALA A 220 14.19 -32.29 7.10
C ALA A 220 13.76 -32.15 8.57
N THR A 221 13.48 -33.27 9.24
CA THR A 221 12.85 -33.31 10.57
C THR A 221 13.57 -32.48 11.63
N ASN A 222 14.87 -32.26 11.46
CA ASN A 222 15.70 -31.52 12.43
C ASN A 222 16.06 -30.10 11.97
N ASP A 223 15.61 -29.69 10.81
CA ASP A 223 15.95 -28.37 10.28
C ASP A 223 14.97 -27.31 10.80
N ARG A 224 15.43 -26.09 10.91
CA ARG A 224 14.66 -24.98 11.44
C ARG A 224 14.92 -23.69 10.65
N LEU A 225 13.84 -23.04 10.25
CA LEU A 225 13.89 -21.64 9.88
C LEU A 225 13.75 -20.78 11.16
N LYS A 226 14.65 -19.83 11.36
CA LYS A 226 14.60 -18.86 12.46
C LYS A 226 14.52 -17.46 11.87
N VAL A 227 13.63 -16.66 12.46
CA VAL A 227 13.56 -15.21 12.25
C VAL A 227 14.10 -14.53 13.49
N GLN A 228 15.03 -13.60 13.34
CA GLN A 228 15.72 -12.91 14.43
C GLN A 228 15.68 -11.40 14.21
#